data_b1c393ec178217646189498161608dd7
#
_entry.id   b1c393ec178217646189498161608dd7
#
_cell.length_a   1.000
_cell.length_b   1.000
_cell.length_c   1.000
_cell.angle_alpha   90.00
_cell.angle_beta   90.00
_cell.angle_gamma   90.00
#
_symmetry.space_group_name_H-M   'P 1'
#
loop_
_entity.id
_entity.type
_entity.pdbx_description
1 polymer ?
#
loop_
_entity_poly.entity_id
_entity_poly.type
_entity_poly.pdbx_seq_one_letter_code
_entity_poly.pdbx_strand_id
1 'polypeptide(L)'
;MVGLRLFLPESWTDDPKRMARARVPEDRRTALTKPEIAIEEIDRIIASGARFGCVLANSGYGSSGPFRQALSERGLLWAVGLSQRQNVYPADVALIFPIAKTGKPRKHHIPDQPPISAEALMAGGKWQTVSWRRGVKGRLTCLFAARRVRVADGHKHRMLDNRMQCMPGDEVWLVGERRSTGEQKYYVSNLPADASLKLLAATITARWIKSAGQILAAVKRFYKKTMNRTSDSGD
;
A
#
# COMPACT_ATOMS: atom_id res chain seq x y z
N MET A 1 13.18 8.55 -16.77
CA MET A 1 13.11 7.19 -16.20
C MET A 1 14.28 7.05 -15.26
N VAL A 2 14.08 6.68 -14.01
CA VAL A 2 15.14 6.66 -12.97
C VAL A 2 15.72 5.25 -12.79
N GLY A 3 14.98 4.22 -13.15
CA GLY A 3 15.40 2.82 -13.11
C GLY A 3 14.55 1.97 -14.04
N LEU A 4 15.16 0.93 -14.58
CA LEU A 4 14.52 -0.11 -15.36
C LEU A 4 15.19 -1.44 -15.06
N ARG A 5 14.39 -2.45 -14.73
CA ARG A 5 14.84 -3.82 -14.57
C ARG A 5 13.89 -4.78 -15.25
N LEU A 6 14.44 -5.77 -15.94
CA LEU A 6 13.65 -6.81 -16.58
C LEU A 6 13.19 -7.85 -15.55
N PHE A 7 11.92 -8.19 -15.59
CA PHE A 7 11.38 -9.34 -14.87
C PHE A 7 11.61 -10.61 -15.67
N LEU A 8 12.24 -11.60 -15.04
CA LEU A 8 12.45 -12.92 -15.62
C LEU A 8 11.52 -13.92 -14.90
N PRO A 9 10.58 -14.55 -15.62
CA PRO A 9 9.75 -15.62 -15.07
C PRO A 9 10.61 -16.84 -14.68
N GLU A 10 10.13 -17.68 -13.77
CA GLU A 10 10.79 -18.94 -13.36
C GLU A 10 11.17 -19.82 -14.55
N SER A 11 10.31 -19.92 -15.56
CA SER A 11 10.60 -20.65 -16.80
C SER A 11 11.84 -20.15 -17.57
N TRP A 12 12.37 -18.98 -17.22
CA TRP A 12 13.63 -18.46 -17.74
C TRP A 12 14.77 -18.71 -16.75
N THR A 13 14.55 -18.53 -15.47
CA THR A 13 15.57 -18.68 -14.43
C THR A 13 15.95 -20.13 -14.22
N ASP A 14 15.04 -21.07 -14.53
CA ASP A 14 15.26 -22.51 -14.48
C ASP A 14 16.01 -23.07 -15.71
N ASP A 15 16.27 -22.23 -16.73
CA ASP A 15 17.03 -22.61 -17.92
C ASP A 15 18.35 -21.81 -18.02
N PRO A 16 19.45 -22.28 -17.40
CA PRO A 16 20.75 -21.61 -17.44
C PRO A 16 21.30 -21.42 -18.86
N LYS A 17 21.04 -22.38 -19.77
CA LYS A 17 21.51 -22.31 -21.17
C LYS A 17 20.79 -21.16 -21.91
N ARG A 18 19.49 -21.03 -21.72
CA ARG A 18 18.69 -19.95 -22.29
C ARG A 18 19.16 -18.60 -21.79
N MET A 19 19.41 -18.48 -20.48
CA MET A 19 19.91 -17.23 -19.88
C MET A 19 21.31 -16.88 -20.39
N ALA A 20 22.22 -17.85 -20.48
CA ALA A 20 23.55 -17.64 -21.02
C ALA A 20 23.51 -17.18 -22.50
N ARG A 21 22.68 -17.83 -23.33
CA ARG A 21 22.47 -17.47 -24.74
C ARG A 21 21.89 -16.04 -24.87
N ALA A 22 21.00 -15.65 -23.97
CA ALA A 22 20.42 -14.32 -23.93
C ALA A 22 21.36 -13.28 -23.26
N ARG A 23 22.56 -13.68 -22.84
CA ARG A 23 23.56 -12.83 -22.15
C ARG A 23 23.00 -12.15 -20.90
N VAL A 24 22.13 -12.83 -20.16
CA VAL A 24 21.65 -12.32 -18.86
C VAL A 24 22.84 -12.32 -17.89
N PRO A 25 23.18 -11.19 -17.24
CA PRO A 25 24.25 -11.11 -16.25
C PRO A 25 24.03 -12.11 -15.11
N GLU A 26 25.09 -12.68 -14.57
CA GLU A 26 25.00 -13.75 -13.55
C GLU A 26 24.32 -13.28 -12.28
N ASP A 27 24.60 -12.06 -11.84
CA ASP A 27 23.96 -11.39 -10.70
C ASP A 27 22.45 -11.11 -10.91
N ARG A 28 21.94 -11.34 -12.12
CA ARG A 28 20.53 -11.12 -12.50
C ARG A 28 19.77 -12.41 -12.83
N ARG A 29 20.38 -13.57 -12.63
CA ARG A 29 19.79 -14.87 -12.95
C ARG A 29 18.92 -15.46 -11.84
N THR A 30 18.83 -14.83 -10.69
CA THR A 30 17.95 -15.26 -9.59
C THR A 30 16.49 -14.92 -9.89
N ALA A 31 15.60 -15.88 -9.63
CA ALA A 31 14.16 -15.66 -9.72
C ALA A 31 13.74 -14.66 -8.62
N LEU A 32 13.13 -13.56 -9.04
CA LEU A 32 12.58 -12.54 -8.14
C LEU A 32 11.17 -12.20 -8.58
N THR A 33 10.29 -12.01 -7.62
CA THR A 33 8.96 -11.47 -7.88
C THR A 33 9.04 -9.99 -8.27
N LYS A 34 8.01 -9.49 -8.96
CA LYS A 34 7.95 -8.06 -9.30
C LYS A 34 8.04 -7.12 -8.10
N PRO A 35 7.39 -7.42 -6.94
CA PRO A 35 7.57 -6.63 -5.72
C PRO A 35 9.00 -6.60 -5.20
N GLU A 36 9.71 -7.74 -5.19
CA GLU A 36 11.12 -7.82 -4.77
C GLU A 36 12.02 -6.99 -5.68
N ILE A 37 11.86 -7.12 -6.99
CA ILE A 37 12.58 -6.29 -7.97
C ILE A 37 12.32 -4.80 -7.72
N ALA A 38 11.08 -4.43 -7.40
CA ALA A 38 10.73 -3.04 -7.14
C ALA A 38 11.42 -2.51 -5.86
N ILE A 39 11.54 -3.33 -4.83
CA ILE A 39 12.25 -2.96 -3.59
C ILE A 39 13.76 -2.76 -3.88
N GLU A 40 14.39 -3.70 -4.60
CA GLU A 40 15.82 -3.55 -4.97
C GLU A 40 16.08 -2.28 -5.80
N GLU A 41 15.19 -1.96 -6.75
CA GLU A 41 15.30 -0.73 -7.54
C GLU A 41 15.08 0.55 -6.70
N ILE A 42 14.17 0.50 -5.72
CA ILE A 42 13.96 1.60 -4.76
C ILE A 42 15.23 1.80 -3.93
N ASP A 43 15.83 0.73 -3.41
CA ASP A 43 17.09 0.79 -2.65
C ASP A 43 18.21 1.39 -3.49
N ARG A 44 18.35 0.97 -4.74
CA ARG A 44 19.34 1.53 -5.68
C ARG A 44 19.11 3.02 -5.92
N ILE A 45 17.87 3.45 -6.07
CA ILE A 45 17.51 4.86 -6.27
C ILE A 45 17.82 5.68 -5.01
N ILE A 46 17.53 5.15 -3.82
CA ILE A 46 17.89 5.79 -2.54
C ILE A 46 19.40 5.92 -2.40
N ALA A 47 20.14 4.85 -2.69
CA ALA A 47 21.60 4.83 -2.63
C ALA A 47 22.26 5.83 -3.60
N SER A 48 21.60 6.16 -4.72
CA SER A 48 22.04 7.21 -5.65
C SER A 48 21.77 8.64 -5.15
N GLY A 49 21.25 8.82 -3.93
CA GLY A 49 20.94 10.12 -3.35
C GLY A 49 19.61 10.75 -3.83
N ALA A 50 18.82 10.03 -4.63
CA ALA A 50 17.54 10.53 -5.08
C ALA A 50 16.53 10.60 -3.92
N ARG A 51 15.81 11.72 -3.81
CA ARG A 51 14.78 11.94 -2.79
C ARG A 51 13.41 11.95 -3.44
N PHE A 52 12.48 11.20 -2.88
CA PHE A 52 11.09 11.17 -3.31
C PHE A 52 10.15 11.15 -2.08
N GLY A 53 8.95 11.70 -2.23
CA GLY A 53 8.07 11.93 -1.09
C GLY A 53 7.09 10.79 -0.81
N CYS A 54 6.77 9.97 -1.81
CA CYS A 54 5.80 8.88 -1.65
C CYS A 54 5.97 7.85 -2.77
N VAL A 55 5.88 6.58 -2.42
CA VAL A 55 5.86 5.46 -3.37
C VAL A 55 4.41 5.17 -3.78
N LEU A 56 4.15 5.16 -5.07
CA LEU A 56 2.83 4.87 -5.62
C LEU A 56 2.87 3.60 -6.48
N ALA A 57 2.03 2.63 -6.19
CA ALA A 57 1.96 1.39 -6.95
C ALA A 57 0.51 0.94 -7.21
N ASN A 58 0.33 -0.02 -8.12
CA ASN A 58 -0.97 -0.62 -8.39
C ASN A 58 -1.29 -1.77 -7.42
N SER A 59 -2.49 -2.37 -7.58
CA SER A 59 -2.92 -3.47 -6.73
C SER A 59 -2.07 -4.74 -6.86
N GLY A 60 -1.37 -4.93 -7.98
CA GLY A 60 -0.44 -6.05 -8.14
C GLY A 60 0.74 -6.00 -7.15
N TYR A 61 1.19 -4.79 -6.80
CA TYR A 61 2.19 -4.58 -5.75
C TYR A 61 1.52 -4.41 -4.37
N GLY A 62 0.42 -3.66 -4.32
CA GLY A 62 -0.25 -3.35 -3.07
C GLY A 62 -0.87 -4.54 -2.36
N SER A 63 -1.16 -5.63 -3.06
CA SER A 63 -1.62 -6.89 -2.46
C SER A 63 -0.51 -7.68 -1.74
N SER A 64 0.76 -7.30 -1.95
CA SER A 64 1.90 -7.92 -1.26
C SER A 64 2.13 -7.25 0.09
N GLY A 65 1.84 -7.96 1.18
CA GLY A 65 2.16 -7.52 2.56
C GLY A 65 3.64 -7.23 2.75
N PRO A 66 4.54 -8.16 2.35
CA PRO A 66 5.99 -7.94 2.43
C PRO A 66 6.47 -6.69 1.70
N PHE A 67 5.88 -6.36 0.54
CA PHE A 67 6.22 -5.13 -0.18
C PHE A 67 5.89 -3.87 0.62
N ARG A 68 4.68 -3.80 1.20
CA ARG A 68 4.28 -2.64 2.03
C ARG A 68 5.12 -2.52 3.30
N GLN A 69 5.41 -3.65 3.96
CA GLN A 69 6.28 -3.69 5.13
C GLN A 69 7.69 -3.18 4.80
N ALA A 70 8.29 -3.68 3.71
CA ALA A 70 9.61 -3.26 3.26
C ALA A 70 9.68 -1.75 2.95
N LEU A 71 8.62 -1.15 2.44
CA LEU A 71 8.54 0.31 2.26
C LEU A 71 8.48 1.05 3.61
N SER A 72 7.69 0.54 4.56
CA SER A 72 7.55 1.13 5.90
C SER A 72 8.84 1.04 6.70
N GLU A 73 9.56 -0.09 6.65
CA GLU A 73 10.87 -0.29 7.30
C GLU A 73 11.93 0.70 6.82
N ARG A 74 11.82 1.16 5.56
CA ARG A 74 12.67 2.21 4.97
C ARG A 74 12.22 3.62 5.32
N GLY A 75 11.20 3.78 6.17
CA GLY A 75 10.62 5.08 6.52
C GLY A 75 9.92 5.79 5.35
N LEU A 76 9.57 5.05 4.29
CA LEU A 76 8.95 5.64 3.11
C LEU A 76 7.44 5.79 3.29
N LEU A 77 6.92 6.93 2.88
CA LEU A 77 5.48 7.09 2.68
C LEU A 77 5.08 6.36 1.39
N TRP A 78 3.94 5.69 1.44
CA TRP A 78 3.42 4.98 0.28
C TRP A 78 1.89 5.04 0.20
N ALA A 79 1.38 4.92 -1.03
CA ALA A 79 -0.04 4.72 -1.31
C ALA A 79 -0.17 3.76 -2.50
N VAL A 80 -0.80 2.61 -2.27
CA VAL A 80 -0.85 1.52 -3.24
C VAL A 80 -2.27 1.05 -3.49
N GLY A 81 -2.54 0.58 -4.69
CA GLY A 81 -3.83 -0.02 -5.02
C GLY A 81 -4.09 -1.29 -4.20
N LEU A 82 -5.35 -1.57 -3.92
CA LEU A 82 -5.79 -2.75 -3.21
C LEU A 82 -6.92 -3.44 -3.97
N SER A 83 -6.99 -4.77 -3.89
CA SER A 83 -8.15 -5.51 -4.42
C SER A 83 -9.38 -5.21 -3.54
N GLN A 84 -10.54 -5.04 -4.17
CA GLN A 84 -11.82 -4.88 -3.46
C GLN A 84 -12.13 -6.05 -2.51
N ARG A 85 -11.62 -7.26 -2.84
CA ARG A 85 -11.79 -8.48 -2.07
C ARG A 85 -10.76 -8.66 -0.96
N GLN A 86 -9.75 -7.77 -0.87
CA GLN A 86 -8.77 -7.86 0.20
C GLN A 86 -9.46 -7.68 1.55
N ASN A 87 -9.22 -8.62 2.44
CA ASN A 87 -9.74 -8.55 3.80
C ASN A 87 -8.98 -7.52 4.64
N VAL A 88 -9.74 -6.79 5.42
CA VAL A 88 -9.26 -5.78 6.38
C VAL A 88 -10.01 -5.94 7.70
N TYR A 89 -9.39 -5.51 8.76
CA TYR A 89 -10.00 -5.36 10.08
C TYR A 89 -10.30 -3.88 10.35
N PRO A 90 -11.32 -3.55 11.13
CA PRO A 90 -11.44 -2.22 11.73
C PRO A 90 -10.17 -1.85 12.49
N ALA A 91 -9.85 -0.55 12.60
CA ALA A 91 -8.63 -0.10 13.27
C ALA A 91 -8.59 -0.46 14.77
N ASP A 92 -9.76 -0.53 15.39
CA ASP A 92 -9.99 -0.84 16.80
C ASP A 92 -10.04 -2.34 17.10
N VAL A 93 -9.76 -3.22 16.13
CA VAL A 93 -9.71 -4.67 16.35
C VAL A 93 -8.73 -5.01 17.46
N ALA A 94 -9.21 -5.74 18.47
CA ALA A 94 -8.40 -6.21 19.57
C ALA A 94 -7.95 -7.66 19.38
N LEU A 95 -6.78 -7.98 19.92
CA LEU A 95 -6.30 -9.36 20.00
C LEU A 95 -6.64 -9.91 21.38
N ILE A 96 -7.50 -10.91 21.42
CA ILE A 96 -8.00 -11.52 22.67
C ILE A 96 -7.54 -12.97 22.80
N PHE A 97 -7.39 -13.45 24.02
CA PHE A 97 -7.32 -14.87 24.30
C PHE A 97 -8.74 -15.45 24.35
N PRO A 98 -9.09 -16.37 23.44
CA PRO A 98 -10.40 -16.99 23.50
C PRO A 98 -10.49 -17.85 24.76
N ILE A 99 -11.52 -17.61 25.57
CA ILE A 99 -11.84 -18.44 26.73
C ILE A 99 -12.39 -19.77 26.22
N ALA A 100 -11.65 -20.85 26.47
CA ALA A 100 -12.15 -22.18 26.17
C ALA A 100 -13.24 -22.55 27.20
N LYS A 101 -14.44 -22.85 26.73
CA LYS A 101 -15.52 -23.35 27.59
C LYS A 101 -15.19 -24.74 28.16
N THR A 102 -14.43 -25.54 27.42
CA THR A 102 -13.92 -26.88 27.80
C THR A 102 -12.61 -27.15 27.05
N GLY A 103 -11.68 -27.87 27.68
CA GLY A 103 -10.42 -28.28 27.07
C GLY A 103 -9.21 -27.41 27.39
N LYS A 104 -8.09 -27.63 26.68
CA LYS A 104 -6.83 -26.89 26.91
C LYS A 104 -7.00 -25.40 26.59
N PRO A 105 -6.47 -24.49 27.44
CA PRO A 105 -6.43 -23.07 27.12
C PRO A 105 -5.74 -22.84 25.78
N ARG A 106 -6.26 -21.92 24.99
CA ARG A 106 -5.62 -21.53 23.71
C ARG A 106 -4.33 -20.76 23.98
N LYS A 107 -3.29 -21.09 23.23
CA LYS A 107 -1.95 -20.47 23.39
C LYS A 107 -1.77 -19.19 22.60
N HIS A 108 -2.72 -18.84 21.74
CA HIS A 108 -2.56 -17.76 20.78
C HIS A 108 -3.74 -16.80 20.83
N HIS A 109 -3.43 -15.51 20.71
CA HIS A 109 -4.43 -14.47 20.54
C HIS A 109 -5.15 -14.63 19.19
N ILE A 110 -6.41 -14.26 19.15
CA ILE A 110 -7.20 -14.14 17.93
C ILE A 110 -7.81 -12.74 17.87
N PRO A 111 -8.12 -12.21 16.66
CA PRO A 111 -8.91 -11.00 16.56
C PRO A 111 -10.32 -11.21 17.17
N ASP A 112 -10.80 -10.22 17.89
CA ASP A 112 -12.15 -10.21 18.49
C ASP A 112 -13.28 -10.08 17.45
N GLN A 113 -12.92 -9.62 16.24
CA GLN A 113 -13.81 -9.42 15.11
C GLN A 113 -13.28 -10.17 13.87
N PRO A 114 -14.17 -10.70 13.01
CA PRO A 114 -13.74 -11.28 11.74
C PRO A 114 -13.28 -10.20 10.76
N PRO A 115 -12.34 -10.52 9.85
CA PRO A 115 -12.00 -9.61 8.77
C PRO A 115 -13.14 -9.53 7.76
N ILE A 116 -13.30 -8.37 7.16
CA ILE A 116 -14.28 -8.12 6.09
C ILE A 116 -13.57 -7.57 4.85
N SER A 117 -14.19 -7.70 3.68
CA SER A 117 -13.59 -7.15 2.46
C SER A 117 -13.52 -5.62 2.50
N ALA A 118 -12.51 -5.07 1.84
CA ALA A 118 -12.36 -3.61 1.69
C ALA A 118 -13.64 -2.98 1.10
N GLU A 119 -14.25 -3.65 0.13
CA GLU A 119 -15.53 -3.21 -0.47
C GLU A 119 -16.66 -3.18 0.55
N ALA A 120 -16.85 -4.25 1.33
CA ALA A 120 -17.91 -4.34 2.35
C ALA A 120 -17.71 -3.27 3.43
N LEU A 121 -16.48 -3.06 3.90
CA LEU A 121 -16.19 -2.02 4.88
C LEU A 121 -16.50 -0.61 4.35
N MET A 122 -16.22 -0.37 3.07
CA MET A 122 -16.41 0.94 2.42
C MET A 122 -17.84 1.17 1.95
N ALA A 123 -18.71 0.13 1.89
CA ALA A 123 -20.11 0.28 1.52
C ALA A 123 -20.85 1.28 2.42
N GLY A 124 -20.58 1.25 3.74
CA GLY A 124 -21.11 2.21 4.72
C GLY A 124 -20.23 3.46 4.90
N GLY A 125 -19.32 3.77 3.95
CA GLY A 125 -18.41 4.91 4.03
C GLY A 125 -19.11 6.26 3.84
N LYS A 126 -18.55 7.30 4.45
CA LYS A 126 -18.96 8.69 4.20
C LYS A 126 -18.27 9.20 2.92
N TRP A 127 -18.94 9.04 1.79
CA TRP A 127 -18.44 9.47 0.48
C TRP A 127 -18.60 10.97 0.32
N GLN A 128 -17.52 11.64 -0.09
CA GLN A 128 -17.47 13.09 -0.28
C GLN A 128 -16.86 13.40 -1.65
N THR A 129 -17.40 14.41 -2.33
CA THR A 129 -16.80 14.93 -3.56
C THR A 129 -15.52 15.68 -3.22
N VAL A 130 -14.40 15.20 -3.73
CA VAL A 130 -13.08 15.83 -3.56
C VAL A 130 -12.56 16.32 -4.89
N SER A 131 -12.17 17.59 -4.95
CA SER A 131 -11.41 18.16 -6.06
C SER A 131 -9.93 18.18 -5.67
N TRP A 132 -9.12 17.37 -6.34
CA TRP A 132 -7.69 17.25 -6.00
C TRP A 132 -6.77 18.02 -6.95
N ARG A 133 -7.23 18.39 -8.14
CA ARG A 133 -6.43 19.08 -9.13
C ARG A 133 -7.30 19.84 -10.15
N ARG A 134 -6.73 20.92 -10.70
CA ARG A 134 -7.27 21.57 -11.90
C ARG A 134 -6.61 20.95 -13.16
N GLY A 135 -7.42 20.37 -14.02
CA GLY A 135 -7.00 19.87 -15.32
C GLY A 135 -7.22 20.91 -16.42
N VAL A 136 -6.88 20.58 -17.66
CA VAL A 136 -7.08 21.46 -18.84
C VAL A 136 -8.56 21.75 -19.08
N LYS A 137 -9.44 20.77 -18.86
CA LYS A 137 -10.89 20.85 -19.06
C LYS A 137 -11.68 21.22 -17.79
N GLY A 138 -11.04 21.71 -16.73
CA GLY A 138 -11.69 22.04 -15.46
C GLY A 138 -11.14 21.31 -14.26
N ARG A 139 -11.89 21.32 -13.13
CA ARG A 139 -11.48 20.62 -11.91
C ARG A 139 -11.69 19.11 -12.05
N LEU A 140 -10.67 18.34 -11.67
CA LEU A 140 -10.78 16.88 -11.54
C LEU A 140 -11.40 16.56 -10.18
N THR A 141 -12.59 15.97 -10.23
CA THR A 141 -13.38 15.63 -9.04
C THR A 141 -13.82 14.18 -9.09
N CYS A 142 -13.93 13.57 -7.93
CA CYS A 142 -14.46 12.22 -7.76
C CYS A 142 -15.02 12.07 -6.35
N LEU A 143 -15.81 11.02 -6.11
CA LEU A 143 -16.22 10.67 -4.76
C LEU A 143 -15.12 9.86 -4.09
N PHE A 144 -14.73 10.27 -2.90
CA PHE A 144 -13.78 9.56 -2.06
C PHE A 144 -14.36 9.32 -0.67
N ALA A 145 -13.96 8.21 -0.08
CA ALA A 145 -14.15 7.94 1.34
C ALA A 145 -12.87 7.35 1.90
N ALA A 146 -12.58 7.56 3.18
CA ALA A 146 -11.41 7.00 3.83
C ALA A 146 -11.76 6.52 5.24
N ARG A 147 -11.12 5.42 5.66
CA ARG A 147 -11.20 4.85 7.01
C ARG A 147 -9.83 4.36 7.45
N ARG A 148 -9.57 4.41 8.75
CA ARG A 148 -8.43 3.70 9.33
C ARG A 148 -8.77 2.23 9.46
N VAL A 149 -7.84 1.37 9.05
CA VAL A 149 -8.01 -0.10 9.04
C VAL A 149 -6.68 -0.78 9.35
N ARG A 150 -6.74 -2.07 9.63
CA ARG A 150 -5.58 -2.96 9.63
C ARG A 150 -5.77 -4.02 8.54
N VAL A 151 -4.82 -4.11 7.61
CA VAL A 151 -4.94 -5.10 6.52
C VAL A 151 -4.80 -6.51 7.11
N ALA A 152 -5.62 -7.45 6.65
CA ALA A 152 -5.57 -8.85 7.10
C ALA A 152 -4.44 -9.60 6.38
N ASP A 153 -3.19 -9.20 6.64
CA ASP A 153 -1.96 -9.73 6.05
C ASP A 153 -0.80 -9.85 7.06
N GLY A 154 -1.10 -9.74 8.34
CA GLY A 154 -0.18 -10.09 9.42
C GLY A 154 0.16 -11.57 9.44
N HIS A 155 0.80 -12.03 10.49
CA HIS A 155 1.17 -13.44 10.64
C HIS A 155 -0.02 -14.37 10.44
N LYS A 156 0.19 -15.43 9.66
CA LYS A 156 -0.83 -16.47 9.48
C LYS A 156 -1.02 -17.25 10.77
N HIS A 157 -2.27 -17.42 11.15
CA HIS A 157 -2.65 -18.16 12.33
C HIS A 157 -3.58 -19.31 12.00
N ARG A 158 -3.30 -20.49 12.53
CA ARG A 158 -4.13 -21.68 12.29
C ARG A 158 -5.35 -21.64 13.19
N MET A 159 -6.54 -21.62 12.57
CA MET A 159 -7.82 -21.67 13.27
C MET A 159 -8.26 -23.10 13.58
N LEU A 160 -9.26 -23.25 14.47
CA LEU A 160 -9.80 -24.55 14.88
C LEU A 160 -10.34 -25.41 13.73
N ASP A 161 -10.87 -24.80 12.70
CA ASP A 161 -11.43 -25.44 11.51
C ASP A 161 -10.40 -25.71 10.40
N ASN A 162 -9.10 -25.68 10.74
CA ASN A 162 -8.00 -25.88 9.82
C ASN A 162 -7.81 -24.78 8.75
N ARG A 163 -8.56 -23.68 8.84
CA ARG A 163 -8.38 -22.51 7.99
C ARG A 163 -7.24 -21.64 8.49
N MET A 164 -6.51 -21.05 7.54
CA MET A 164 -5.47 -20.07 7.86
C MET A 164 -6.11 -18.68 7.90
N GLN A 165 -6.02 -18.02 9.06
CA GLN A 165 -6.41 -16.63 9.20
C GLN A 165 -5.18 -15.74 9.20
N CYS A 166 -5.18 -14.69 8.38
CA CYS A 166 -4.18 -13.64 8.50
C CYS A 166 -4.55 -12.71 9.63
N MET A 167 -3.60 -12.44 10.50
CA MET A 167 -3.75 -11.52 11.63
C MET A 167 -3.82 -10.07 11.14
N PRO A 168 -4.34 -9.12 11.95
CA PRO A 168 -4.26 -7.71 11.62
C PRO A 168 -2.81 -7.27 11.44
N GLY A 169 -2.51 -6.66 10.30
CA GLY A 169 -1.25 -5.98 10.02
C GLY A 169 -1.19 -4.58 10.64
N ASP A 170 -0.32 -3.73 10.10
CA ASP A 170 -0.19 -2.33 10.54
C ASP A 170 -1.45 -1.52 10.26
N GLU A 171 -1.66 -0.50 11.08
CA GLU A 171 -2.76 0.43 10.89
C GLU A 171 -2.46 1.41 9.75
N VAL A 172 -3.35 1.45 8.76
CA VAL A 172 -3.21 2.24 7.54
C VAL A 172 -4.53 2.91 7.17
N TRP A 173 -4.48 3.84 6.23
CA TRP A 173 -5.67 4.34 5.56
C TRP A 173 -6.16 3.35 4.51
N LEU A 174 -7.44 3.01 4.52
CA LEU A 174 -8.18 2.47 3.40
C LEU A 174 -8.93 3.62 2.72
N VAL A 175 -8.66 3.82 1.44
CA VAL A 175 -9.28 4.90 0.64
C VAL A 175 -10.05 4.28 -0.51
N GLY A 176 -11.33 4.62 -0.61
CA GLY A 176 -12.17 4.28 -1.76
C GLY A 176 -12.28 5.47 -2.72
N GLU A 177 -12.21 5.20 -4.01
CA GLU A 177 -12.48 6.11 -5.12
C GLU A 177 -13.70 5.58 -5.88
N ARG A 178 -14.73 6.40 -6.07
CA ARG A 178 -15.88 6.07 -6.90
C ARG A 178 -16.00 7.07 -8.02
N ARG A 179 -15.84 6.59 -9.24
CA ARG A 179 -15.88 7.40 -10.46
C ARG A 179 -17.29 7.60 -10.98
N SER A 180 -17.49 8.63 -11.80
CA SER A 180 -18.76 8.89 -12.49
C SER A 180 -19.19 7.75 -13.41
N THR A 181 -18.26 6.91 -13.87
CA THR A 181 -18.54 5.70 -14.66
C THR A 181 -19.08 4.53 -13.85
N GLY A 182 -19.21 4.67 -12.52
CA GLY A 182 -19.56 3.58 -11.60
C GLY A 182 -18.37 2.73 -11.16
N GLU A 183 -17.19 2.89 -11.77
CA GLU A 183 -15.98 2.17 -11.38
C GLU A 183 -15.59 2.54 -9.95
N GLN A 184 -15.31 1.53 -9.11
CA GLN A 184 -14.79 1.72 -7.76
C GLN A 184 -13.38 1.16 -7.67
N LYS A 185 -12.50 1.91 -7.01
CA LYS A 185 -11.12 1.51 -6.74
C LYS A 185 -10.80 1.68 -5.26
N TYR A 186 -9.93 0.82 -4.78
CA TYR A 186 -9.49 0.82 -3.38
C TYR A 186 -7.98 0.95 -3.32
N TYR A 187 -7.54 1.64 -2.28
CA TYR A 187 -6.13 1.91 -2.03
C TYR A 187 -5.86 1.81 -0.54
N VAL A 188 -4.63 1.47 -0.19
CA VAL A 188 -4.13 1.60 1.19
C VAL A 188 -2.92 2.51 1.21
N SER A 189 -2.74 3.21 2.34
CA SER A 189 -1.66 4.18 2.51
C SER A 189 -1.23 4.31 3.97
N ASN A 190 0.07 4.44 4.20
CA ASN A 190 0.66 4.73 5.50
C ASN A 190 0.83 6.23 5.78
N LEU A 191 0.13 7.09 5.05
CA LEU A 191 0.14 8.52 5.37
C LEU A 191 -0.28 8.76 6.84
N PRO A 192 0.20 9.87 7.46
CA PRO A 192 -0.12 10.18 8.86
C PRO A 192 -1.61 10.11 9.18
N ALA A 193 -1.95 9.79 10.43
CA ALA A 193 -3.33 9.59 10.87
C ALA A 193 -4.20 10.86 10.75
N ASP A 194 -3.58 12.03 10.75
CA ASP A 194 -4.22 13.35 10.56
C ASP A 194 -4.34 13.77 9.09
N ALA A 195 -3.96 12.87 8.15
CA ALA A 195 -4.04 13.17 6.72
C ALA A 195 -5.49 13.45 6.29
N SER A 196 -5.71 14.62 5.70
CA SER A 196 -7.04 15.00 5.20
C SER A 196 -7.45 14.12 4.01
N LEU A 197 -8.77 13.94 3.80
CA LEU A 197 -9.29 13.20 2.65
C LEU A 197 -8.79 13.80 1.32
N LYS A 198 -8.62 15.11 1.24
CA LYS A 198 -8.08 15.79 0.07
C LYS A 198 -6.63 15.41 -0.19
N LEU A 199 -5.81 15.27 0.85
CA LEU A 199 -4.42 14.82 0.73
C LEU A 199 -4.35 13.38 0.28
N LEU A 200 -5.14 12.49 0.88
CA LEU A 200 -5.24 11.09 0.48
C LEU A 200 -5.64 10.96 -0.99
N ALA A 201 -6.71 11.65 -1.41
CA ALA A 201 -7.16 11.67 -2.80
C ALA A 201 -6.08 12.19 -3.77
N ALA A 202 -5.41 13.30 -3.41
CA ALA A 202 -4.34 13.86 -4.23
C ALA A 202 -3.15 12.89 -4.36
N THR A 203 -2.78 12.20 -3.29
CA THR A 203 -1.67 11.25 -3.28
C THR A 203 -1.96 10.04 -4.16
N ILE A 204 -3.09 9.36 -3.97
CA ILE A 204 -3.41 8.15 -4.77
C ILE A 204 -3.63 8.45 -6.24
N THR A 205 -4.12 9.65 -6.58
CA THR A 205 -4.34 10.07 -7.97
C THR A 205 -3.07 10.61 -8.65
N ALA A 206 -2.02 10.94 -7.89
CA ALA A 206 -0.74 11.43 -8.42
C ALA A 206 -0.08 10.42 -9.38
N ARG A 207 -0.32 9.12 -9.22
CA ARG A 207 0.14 8.06 -10.12
C ARG A 207 -0.28 8.25 -11.59
N TRP A 208 -1.39 8.92 -11.82
CA TRP A 208 -1.94 9.13 -13.16
C TRP A 208 -1.45 10.43 -13.83
N ILE A 209 -0.52 11.15 -13.19
CA ILE A 209 0.03 12.38 -13.74
C ILE A 209 1.17 12.03 -14.70
N LYS A 210 0.96 12.25 -15.99
CA LYS A 210 1.93 11.93 -17.05
C LYS A 210 3.17 12.84 -17.08
N SER A 211 3.20 13.95 -16.34
CA SER A 211 4.32 14.90 -16.34
C SER A 211 5.07 14.91 -15.00
N ALA A 212 6.34 14.54 -15.01
CA ALA A 212 7.21 14.48 -13.83
C ALA A 212 7.30 15.81 -13.03
N GLY A 213 7.21 16.96 -13.70
CA GLY A 213 7.26 18.27 -13.06
C GLY A 213 6.10 18.57 -12.11
N GLN A 214 4.91 18.00 -12.34
CA GLN A 214 3.74 18.22 -11.48
C GLN A 214 3.71 17.33 -10.25
N ILE A 215 4.30 16.13 -10.33
CA ILE A 215 4.50 15.24 -9.18
C ILE A 215 5.45 15.90 -8.18
N LEU A 216 6.55 16.48 -8.66
CA LEU A 216 7.55 17.16 -7.83
C LEU A 216 6.96 18.35 -7.07
N ALA A 217 6.04 19.11 -7.69
CA ALA A 217 5.42 20.29 -7.08
C ALA A 217 4.40 19.93 -5.96
N ALA A 218 3.65 18.85 -6.11
CA ALA A 218 2.71 18.37 -5.09
C ALA A 218 3.45 17.83 -3.87
N VAL A 219 4.50 17.06 -4.09
CA VAL A 219 5.36 16.46 -3.07
C VAL A 219 6.17 17.55 -2.33
N LYS A 220 6.79 18.52 -3.02
CA LYS A 220 7.52 19.63 -2.41
C LYS A 220 6.64 20.49 -1.49
N ARG A 221 5.39 20.76 -1.86
CA ARG A 221 4.45 21.52 -1.01
C ARG A 221 4.10 20.78 0.29
N PHE A 222 3.98 19.46 0.25
CA PHE A 222 3.72 18.62 1.41
C PHE A 222 4.90 18.61 2.37
N TYR A 223 6.12 18.35 1.88
CA TYR A 223 7.34 18.37 2.69
C TYR A 223 7.58 19.71 3.36
N LYS A 224 7.40 20.82 2.65
CA LYS A 224 7.59 22.17 3.20
C LYS A 224 6.60 22.47 4.34
N LYS A 225 5.38 21.93 4.28
CA LYS A 225 4.35 22.12 5.31
C LYS A 225 4.55 21.23 6.54
N THR A 226 5.13 20.04 6.35
CA THR A 226 5.39 19.09 7.45
C THR A 226 6.66 19.47 8.20
N MET A 227 7.71 19.89 7.50
CA MET A 227 8.98 20.31 8.12
C MET A 227 8.86 21.64 8.88
N ASN A 228 8.03 22.58 8.43
CA ASN A 228 7.79 23.81 9.16
C ASN A 228 6.95 23.62 10.45
N ARG A 229 6.23 22.50 10.60
CA ARG A 229 5.49 22.19 11.85
C ARG A 229 6.37 21.58 12.93
N THR A 230 7.48 20.92 12.56
CA THR A 230 8.44 20.34 13.52
C THR A 230 9.45 21.35 14.04
N SER A 231 9.61 22.51 13.40
CA SER A 231 10.47 23.60 13.87
C SER A 231 9.78 24.60 14.80
N ASP A 232 8.44 24.60 14.86
CA ASP A 232 7.65 25.52 15.73
C ASP A 232 7.23 24.88 17.08
N SER A 233 7.66 23.66 17.38
CA SER A 233 7.36 22.97 18.65
C SER A 233 8.57 22.80 19.57
N GLY A 234 9.56 23.67 19.44
CA GLY A 234 10.76 23.71 20.27
C GLY A 234 11.04 25.13 20.75
N ASP A 235 10.24 25.61 21.68
CA ASP A 235 10.55 26.64 22.65
C ASP A 235 9.71 26.40 23.91
#